data_b0bc951642f8eab80c2ab35c7b830797
#
_entry.id   b0bc951642f8eab80c2ab35c7b830797
#
_cell.length_a   1.000
_cell.length_b   1.000
_cell.length_c   1.000
_cell.angle_alpha   90.00
_cell.angle_beta   90.00
_cell.angle_gamma   90.00
#
_symmetry.space_group_name_H-M   'P 1'
#
loop_
_entity.id
_entity.type
_entity.pdbx_description
1 polymer ?
#
loop_
_entity_poly.entity_id
_entity_poly.type
_entity_poly.pdbx_seq_one_letter_code
_entity_poly.pdbx_strand_id
1 'polypeptide(L)'
;MRLRNVKGSRETIADNKYVVHNEESMKGKWSEFFGNTNPIHIEIGMGKGQFIMELARQNPDINYLGIEKYSSVLVHAIEKREQEEGMTNLYFIRMDAEYIENVFAENEVANIYLNFSDPWPKDRHAKRRLTSTHFFEHYDHILAPDGRVMFKTDNRPLFDFSLEQVPEAGWTLENYTYDLHHSEYNEGNIMTEYEAKFSALGTPINRLVAYRTKK
;
A
#
# COMPACT_ATOMS: atom_id res chain seq x y z
N MET A 1 5.84 16.32 5.25
CA MET A 1 5.66 17.31 4.16
C MET A 1 4.28 17.94 4.29
N ARG A 2 4.13 19.25 4.24
CA ARG A 2 2.79 19.88 4.31
C ARG A 2 2.10 19.68 2.97
N LEU A 3 1.03 18.89 2.93
CA LEU A 3 0.20 18.70 1.74
C LEU A 3 -0.38 20.04 1.33
N ARG A 4 -0.09 20.49 0.11
CA ARG A 4 -0.74 21.67 -0.47
C ARG A 4 -2.09 21.22 -1.00
N ASN A 5 -3.15 21.95 -0.64
CA ASN A 5 -4.46 21.71 -1.21
C ASN A 5 -4.42 22.04 -2.72
N VAL A 6 -4.69 21.03 -3.56
CA VAL A 6 -4.85 21.21 -5.01
C VAL A 6 -6.31 21.55 -5.27
N LYS A 7 -6.55 22.80 -5.71
CA LYS A 7 -7.91 23.26 -6.05
C LYS A 7 -8.48 22.39 -7.18
N GLY A 8 -9.72 21.94 -7.04
CA GLY A 8 -10.39 21.09 -8.05
C GLY A 8 -10.05 19.58 -7.93
N SER A 9 -9.17 19.16 -6.98
CA SER A 9 -8.80 17.75 -6.88
C SER A 9 -9.96 16.81 -6.55
N ARG A 10 -10.96 17.28 -5.82
CA ARG A 10 -12.16 16.47 -5.50
C ARG A 10 -13.06 16.28 -6.72
N GLU A 11 -13.21 17.33 -7.50
CA GLU A 11 -13.98 17.36 -8.74
C GLU A 11 -13.31 16.46 -9.79
N THR A 12 -11.98 16.54 -9.94
CA THR A 12 -11.22 15.66 -10.84
C THR A 12 -11.38 14.19 -10.46
N ILE A 13 -11.40 13.86 -9.17
CA ILE A 13 -11.56 12.49 -8.69
C ILE A 13 -12.99 12.00 -8.95
N ALA A 14 -14.01 12.83 -8.71
CA ALA A 14 -15.41 12.43 -8.69
C ALA A 14 -15.91 11.80 -10.01
N ASP A 15 -15.36 12.20 -11.14
CA ASP A 15 -15.76 11.71 -12.47
C ASP A 15 -14.68 10.85 -13.16
N ASN A 16 -13.59 10.52 -12.45
CA ASN A 16 -12.47 9.83 -13.06
C ASN A 16 -12.68 8.32 -13.14
N LYS A 17 -12.55 7.75 -14.35
CA LYS A 17 -12.77 6.32 -14.63
C LYS A 17 -11.78 5.36 -13.98
N TYR A 18 -10.65 5.86 -13.49
CA TYR A 18 -9.64 5.06 -12.81
C TYR A 18 -9.80 5.07 -11.29
N VAL A 19 -10.79 5.82 -10.77
CA VAL A 19 -11.13 5.84 -9.35
C VAL A 19 -12.44 5.10 -9.12
N VAL A 20 -12.43 4.17 -8.19
CA VAL A 20 -13.63 3.45 -7.77
C VAL A 20 -14.40 4.32 -6.78
N HIS A 21 -15.69 4.58 -7.04
CA HIS A 21 -16.51 5.51 -6.25
C HIS A 21 -17.54 4.82 -5.34
N ASN A 22 -17.71 3.52 -5.52
CA ASN A 22 -18.63 2.68 -4.76
C ASN A 22 -17.90 1.49 -4.16
N GLU A 23 -16.72 1.75 -3.64
CA GLU A 23 -15.76 0.76 -3.15
C GLU A 23 -16.35 -0.23 -2.14
N GLU A 24 -17.23 0.24 -1.23
CA GLU A 24 -17.89 -0.64 -0.26
C GLU A 24 -18.83 -1.67 -0.94
N SER A 25 -19.42 -1.33 -2.08
CA SER A 25 -20.27 -2.24 -2.84
C SER A 25 -19.48 -3.29 -3.62
N MET A 26 -18.16 -3.10 -3.73
CA MET A 26 -17.24 -4.03 -4.40
C MET A 26 -16.76 -5.15 -3.47
N LYS A 27 -17.02 -5.08 -2.18
CA LYS A 27 -16.62 -6.11 -1.22
C LYS A 27 -17.07 -7.51 -1.66
N GLY A 28 -16.10 -8.40 -1.87
CA GLY A 28 -16.32 -9.76 -2.39
C GLY A 28 -16.63 -9.85 -3.88
N LYS A 29 -16.49 -8.73 -4.63
CA LYS A 29 -16.82 -8.66 -6.08
C LYS A 29 -15.69 -8.06 -6.92
N TRP A 30 -14.50 -7.95 -6.38
CA TRP A 30 -13.38 -7.36 -7.11
C TRP A 30 -12.99 -8.16 -8.36
N SER A 31 -13.16 -9.49 -8.36
CA SER A 31 -12.97 -10.32 -9.56
C SER A 31 -13.97 -9.97 -10.68
N GLU A 32 -15.22 -9.66 -10.33
CA GLU A 32 -16.23 -9.20 -11.30
C GLU A 32 -15.87 -7.82 -11.84
N PHE A 33 -15.40 -6.91 -10.97
CA PHE A 33 -14.97 -5.57 -11.34
C PHE A 33 -13.81 -5.60 -12.35
N PHE A 34 -12.78 -6.43 -12.10
CA PHE A 34 -11.65 -6.58 -13.01
C PHE A 34 -11.95 -7.47 -14.22
N GLY A 35 -13.05 -8.24 -14.19
CA GLY A 35 -13.41 -9.19 -15.25
C GLY A 35 -12.49 -10.42 -15.33
N ASN A 36 -11.76 -10.72 -14.24
CA ASN A 36 -10.85 -11.85 -14.14
C ASN A 36 -10.68 -12.30 -12.68
N THR A 37 -9.97 -13.42 -12.47
CA THR A 37 -9.69 -13.99 -11.15
C THR A 37 -8.24 -13.85 -10.71
N ASN A 38 -7.52 -12.89 -11.27
CA ASN A 38 -6.13 -12.62 -10.92
C ASN A 38 -6.04 -12.16 -9.45
N PRO A 39 -4.94 -12.49 -8.75
CA PRO A 39 -4.75 -12.05 -7.36
C PRO A 39 -4.77 -10.53 -7.25
N ILE A 40 -5.31 -10.03 -6.14
CA ILE A 40 -5.42 -8.60 -5.88
C ILE A 40 -4.32 -8.18 -4.92
N HIS A 41 -3.50 -7.24 -5.36
CA HIS A 41 -2.50 -6.58 -4.52
C HIS A 41 -2.92 -5.13 -4.24
N ILE A 42 -2.68 -4.66 -3.04
CA ILE A 42 -3.02 -3.29 -2.66
C ILE A 42 -1.79 -2.53 -2.14
N GLU A 43 -1.71 -1.24 -2.43
CA GLU A 43 -0.78 -0.33 -1.77
C GLU A 43 -1.59 0.67 -0.93
N ILE A 44 -1.31 0.73 0.37
CA ILE A 44 -1.98 1.65 1.30
C ILE A 44 -1.09 2.86 1.53
N GLY A 45 -1.64 4.06 1.26
CA GLY A 45 -0.87 5.29 1.28
C GLY A 45 0.03 5.42 0.05
N MET A 46 -0.47 5.05 -1.13
CA MET A 46 0.30 4.98 -2.38
C MET A 46 0.89 6.32 -2.85
N GLY A 47 0.50 7.43 -2.24
CA GLY A 47 0.98 8.74 -2.63
C GLY A 47 0.65 9.07 -4.08
N LYS A 48 1.67 9.38 -4.89
CA LYS A 48 1.52 9.70 -6.32
C LYS A 48 1.52 8.48 -7.25
N GLY A 49 1.45 7.27 -6.69
CA GLY A 49 1.21 6.02 -7.41
C GLY A 49 2.38 5.46 -8.22
N GLN A 50 3.60 6.02 -8.13
CA GLN A 50 4.73 5.56 -8.93
C GLN A 50 5.05 4.08 -8.72
N PHE A 51 5.07 3.62 -7.48
CA PHE A 51 5.40 2.24 -7.13
C PHE A 51 4.35 1.25 -7.66
N ILE A 52 3.07 1.50 -7.36
CA ILE A 52 1.99 0.59 -7.76
C ILE A 52 1.78 0.58 -9.28
N MET A 53 2.04 1.70 -9.97
CA MET A 53 1.99 1.73 -11.44
C MET A 53 3.09 0.89 -12.06
N GLU A 54 4.31 0.93 -11.50
CA GLU A 54 5.42 0.11 -11.98
C GLU A 54 5.15 -1.38 -11.73
N LEU A 55 4.60 -1.74 -10.56
CA LEU A 55 4.14 -3.09 -10.29
C LEU A 55 3.11 -3.55 -11.31
N ALA A 56 2.10 -2.74 -11.59
CA ALA A 56 1.03 -3.08 -12.53
C ALA A 56 1.54 -3.26 -13.96
N ARG A 57 2.54 -2.46 -14.37
CA ARG A 57 3.17 -2.56 -15.69
C ARG A 57 3.98 -3.86 -15.83
N GLN A 58 4.72 -4.24 -14.78
CA GLN A 58 5.55 -5.44 -14.80
C GLN A 58 4.77 -6.74 -14.63
N ASN A 59 3.57 -6.69 -14.05
CA ASN A 59 2.78 -7.87 -13.69
C ASN A 59 1.34 -7.75 -14.20
N PRO A 60 1.09 -7.95 -15.51
CA PRO A 60 -0.23 -7.79 -16.09
C PRO A 60 -1.26 -8.84 -15.58
N ASP A 61 -0.79 -9.95 -15.03
CA ASP A 61 -1.62 -11.02 -14.47
C ASP A 61 -1.95 -10.83 -12.98
N ILE A 62 -1.70 -9.64 -12.44
CA ILE A 62 -2.05 -9.25 -11.08
C ILE A 62 -2.90 -7.98 -11.13
N ASN A 63 -3.99 -7.94 -10.37
CA ASN A 63 -4.84 -6.77 -10.21
C ASN A 63 -4.32 -5.89 -9.08
N TYR A 64 -4.29 -4.58 -9.29
CA TYR A 64 -3.76 -3.62 -8.33
C TYR A 64 -4.80 -2.58 -7.94
N LEU A 65 -4.87 -2.27 -6.64
CA LEU A 65 -5.67 -1.18 -6.10
C LEU A 65 -4.79 -0.26 -5.24
N GLY A 66 -4.64 0.97 -5.69
CA GLY A 66 -3.92 2.00 -4.94
C GLY A 66 -4.86 2.77 -4.02
N ILE A 67 -4.58 2.77 -2.72
CA ILE A 67 -5.39 3.43 -1.69
C ILE A 67 -4.70 4.70 -1.24
N GLU A 68 -5.38 5.85 -1.35
CA GLU A 68 -4.87 7.14 -0.89
C GLU A 68 -6.01 7.97 -0.25
N LYS A 69 -5.74 8.50 0.92
CA LYS A 69 -6.71 9.30 1.70
C LYS A 69 -6.85 10.72 1.17
N TYR A 70 -5.76 11.31 0.68
CA TYR A 70 -5.68 12.72 0.35
C TYR A 70 -5.93 12.99 -1.13
N SER A 71 -7.04 13.65 -1.46
CA SER A 71 -7.42 14.01 -2.84
C SER A 71 -6.31 14.77 -3.57
N SER A 72 -5.64 15.70 -2.90
CA SER A 72 -4.55 16.50 -3.47
C SER A 72 -3.29 15.71 -3.82
N VAL A 73 -3.18 14.48 -3.36
CA VAL A 73 -2.10 13.55 -3.70
C VAL A 73 -2.56 12.60 -4.80
N LEU A 74 -3.75 12.03 -4.62
CA LEU A 74 -4.36 11.09 -5.55
C LEU A 74 -4.50 11.66 -6.97
N VAL A 75 -4.81 12.94 -7.11
CA VAL A 75 -4.93 13.59 -8.43
C VAL A 75 -3.65 13.44 -9.28
N HIS A 76 -2.47 13.46 -8.67
CA HIS A 76 -1.20 13.26 -9.40
C HIS A 76 -0.99 11.80 -9.85
N ALA A 77 -1.54 10.83 -9.10
CA ALA A 77 -1.53 9.45 -9.55
C ALA A 77 -2.49 9.26 -10.74
N ILE A 78 -3.64 9.91 -10.71
CA ILE A 78 -4.60 9.91 -11.82
C ILE A 78 -3.98 10.50 -13.08
N GLU A 79 -3.35 11.68 -13.00
CA GLU A 79 -2.66 12.33 -14.12
C GLU A 79 -1.63 11.42 -14.80
N LYS A 80 -0.88 10.66 -14.02
CA LYS A 80 0.07 9.67 -14.54
C LYS A 80 -0.65 8.47 -15.16
N ARG A 81 -1.69 7.96 -14.49
CA ARG A 81 -2.44 6.79 -14.95
C ARG A 81 -3.15 7.03 -16.29
N GLU A 82 -3.58 8.25 -16.54
CA GLU A 82 -4.18 8.66 -17.81
C GLU A 82 -3.22 8.62 -19.00
N GLN A 83 -1.91 8.64 -18.72
CA GLN A 83 -0.86 8.52 -19.74
C GLN A 83 -0.48 7.07 -20.05
N GLU A 84 -0.97 6.10 -19.27
CA GLU A 84 -0.68 4.67 -19.42
C GLU A 84 -1.73 4.02 -20.32
N GLU A 85 -1.42 3.92 -21.60
CA GLU A 85 -2.28 3.23 -22.57
C GLU A 85 -2.25 1.71 -22.33
N GLY A 86 -3.41 1.06 -22.44
CA GLY A 86 -3.52 -0.41 -22.36
C GLY A 86 -3.40 -1.03 -20.97
N MET A 87 -3.12 -0.27 -19.92
CA MET A 87 -3.11 -0.81 -18.56
C MET A 87 -4.56 -1.00 -18.06
N THR A 88 -4.96 -2.23 -17.81
CA THR A 88 -6.33 -2.57 -17.37
C THR A 88 -6.40 -3.10 -15.94
N ASN A 89 -5.25 -3.33 -15.32
CA ASN A 89 -5.09 -4.01 -14.05
C ASN A 89 -4.79 -3.07 -12.85
N LEU A 90 -4.99 -1.74 -12.99
CA LEU A 90 -4.76 -0.77 -11.91
C LEU A 90 -5.89 0.26 -11.81
N TYR A 91 -6.47 0.35 -10.61
CA TYR A 91 -7.44 1.37 -10.21
C TYR A 91 -7.09 1.95 -8.85
N PHE A 92 -7.75 3.06 -8.50
CA PHE A 92 -7.51 3.79 -7.26
C PHE A 92 -8.77 3.87 -6.39
N ILE A 93 -8.55 3.93 -5.08
CA ILE A 93 -9.62 4.14 -4.09
C ILE A 93 -9.22 5.31 -3.20
N ARG A 94 -10.12 6.28 -3.07
CA ARG A 94 -9.93 7.40 -2.14
C ARG A 94 -10.60 7.10 -0.82
N MET A 95 -9.87 6.52 0.13
CA MET A 95 -10.41 6.14 1.44
C MET A 95 -9.39 6.28 2.56
N ASP A 96 -9.86 6.27 3.80
CA ASP A 96 -9.03 6.02 4.97
C ASP A 96 -8.88 4.51 5.17
N ALA A 97 -7.66 4.02 5.36
CA ALA A 97 -7.37 2.61 5.56
C ALA A 97 -8.03 2.00 6.83
N GLU A 98 -8.48 2.84 7.76
CA GLU A 98 -9.26 2.44 8.93
C GLU A 98 -10.55 1.69 8.55
N TYR A 99 -11.08 1.93 7.35
CA TYR A 99 -12.32 1.32 6.85
C TYR A 99 -12.08 0.21 5.83
N ILE A 100 -10.88 -0.36 5.79
CA ILE A 100 -10.48 -1.30 4.73
C ILE A 100 -11.35 -2.57 4.69
N GLU A 101 -11.85 -3.02 5.83
CA GLU A 101 -12.74 -4.18 5.94
C GLU A 101 -14.15 -3.93 5.35
N ASN A 102 -14.54 -2.67 5.14
CA ASN A 102 -15.79 -2.34 4.44
C ASN A 102 -15.66 -2.57 2.93
N VAL A 103 -14.43 -2.59 2.41
CA VAL A 103 -14.12 -2.60 0.98
C VAL A 103 -13.66 -3.98 0.50
N PHE A 104 -13.00 -4.75 1.36
CA PHE A 104 -12.51 -6.08 1.03
C PHE A 104 -13.17 -7.15 1.89
N ALA A 105 -13.51 -8.26 1.28
CA ALA A 105 -14.00 -9.45 1.97
C ALA A 105 -12.84 -10.25 2.58
N GLU A 106 -13.18 -11.25 3.37
CA GLU A 106 -12.22 -12.18 3.94
C GLU A 106 -11.40 -12.88 2.84
N ASN A 107 -10.07 -12.87 3.00
CA ASN A 107 -9.12 -13.50 2.10
C ASN A 107 -9.13 -12.96 0.64
N GLU A 108 -9.65 -11.77 0.39
CA GLU A 108 -9.79 -11.20 -0.96
C GLU A 108 -8.51 -10.53 -1.46
N VAL A 109 -7.60 -10.13 -0.57
CA VAL A 109 -6.34 -9.45 -0.90
C VAL A 109 -5.18 -10.44 -0.82
N ALA A 110 -4.37 -10.54 -1.88
CA ALA A 110 -3.22 -11.43 -1.91
C ALA A 110 -1.96 -10.83 -1.27
N ASN A 111 -1.69 -9.53 -1.50
CA ASN A 111 -0.55 -8.85 -0.88
C ASN A 111 -0.85 -7.38 -0.56
N ILE A 112 -0.22 -6.88 0.50
CA ILE A 112 -0.33 -5.49 0.96
C ILE A 112 1.06 -4.85 0.95
N TYR A 113 1.16 -3.68 0.31
CA TYR A 113 2.36 -2.85 0.30
C TYR A 113 2.15 -1.59 1.13
N LEU A 114 3.12 -1.32 2.00
CA LEU A 114 3.17 -0.14 2.86
C LEU A 114 4.52 0.56 2.61
N ASN A 115 4.50 1.66 1.88
CA ASN A 115 5.73 2.37 1.51
C ASN A 115 5.77 3.76 2.14
N PHE A 116 6.75 4.01 3.03
CA PHE A 116 7.02 5.34 3.62
C PHE A 116 5.80 5.99 4.27
N SER A 117 4.98 5.18 4.92
CA SER A 117 3.80 5.65 5.66
C SER A 117 4.16 6.59 6.79
N ASP A 118 3.21 7.43 7.21
CA ASP A 118 3.39 8.42 8.27
C ASP A 118 3.84 7.76 9.60
N PRO A 119 4.93 8.21 10.22
CA PRO A 119 5.50 7.57 11.40
C PRO A 119 4.73 7.84 12.70
N TRP A 120 3.84 8.84 12.72
CA TRP A 120 3.06 9.23 13.90
C TRP A 120 3.91 9.22 15.19
N PRO A 121 4.86 10.17 15.37
CA PRO A 121 5.94 10.06 16.34
C PRO A 121 5.49 10.10 17.80
N LYS A 122 4.25 10.52 18.10
CA LYS A 122 3.70 10.56 19.46
C LYS A 122 3.07 9.20 19.81
N ASP A 123 3.39 8.63 20.96
CA ASP A 123 2.90 7.31 21.41
C ASP A 123 1.37 7.20 21.44
N ARG A 124 0.68 8.28 21.83
CA ARG A 124 -0.79 8.34 21.80
C ARG A 124 -1.38 8.14 20.39
N HIS A 125 -0.56 8.21 19.35
CA HIS A 125 -0.93 8.00 17.95
C HIS A 125 -0.42 6.67 17.39
N ALA A 126 0.17 5.79 18.20
CA ALA A 126 0.76 4.52 17.75
C ALA A 126 -0.24 3.68 16.94
N LYS A 127 -1.50 3.63 17.35
CA LYS A 127 -2.57 2.92 16.63
C LYS A 127 -2.81 3.42 15.20
N ARG A 128 -2.35 4.63 14.84
CA ARG A 128 -2.47 5.19 13.48
C ARG A 128 -1.37 4.73 12.54
N ARG A 129 -0.31 4.13 13.07
CA ARG A 129 0.77 3.57 12.26
C ARG A 129 0.23 2.37 11.52
N LEU A 130 0.42 2.30 10.21
CA LEU A 130 -0.08 1.21 9.37
C LEU A 130 0.54 -0.16 9.71
N THR A 131 1.57 -0.20 10.53
CA THR A 131 2.21 -1.41 11.06
C THR A 131 1.90 -1.68 12.54
N SER A 132 0.87 -1.02 13.12
CA SER A 132 0.41 -1.33 14.47
C SER A 132 -0.39 -2.63 14.53
N THR A 133 -0.48 -3.26 15.72
CA THR A 133 -1.36 -4.42 15.96
C THR A 133 -2.80 -4.15 15.52
N HIS A 134 -3.29 -2.91 15.73
CA HIS A 134 -4.61 -2.48 15.27
C HIS A 134 -4.80 -2.66 13.76
N PHE A 135 -3.82 -2.25 12.94
CA PHE A 135 -3.90 -2.45 11.50
C PHE A 135 -3.63 -3.89 11.08
N PHE A 136 -2.79 -4.64 11.79
CA PHE A 136 -2.62 -6.07 11.54
C PHE A 136 -3.91 -6.86 11.80
N GLU A 137 -4.76 -6.45 12.75
CA GLU A 137 -6.11 -7.01 12.92
C GLU A 137 -6.95 -6.83 11.66
N HIS A 138 -6.98 -5.63 11.06
CA HIS A 138 -7.67 -5.40 9.78
C HIS A 138 -7.09 -6.26 8.65
N TYR A 139 -5.76 -6.35 8.56
CA TYR A 139 -5.11 -7.15 7.52
C TYR A 139 -5.38 -8.64 7.70
N ASP A 140 -5.53 -9.12 8.93
CA ASP A 140 -5.86 -10.53 9.22
C ASP A 140 -7.22 -10.94 8.62
N HIS A 141 -8.16 -10.01 8.53
CA HIS A 141 -9.46 -10.25 7.91
C HIS A 141 -9.41 -10.31 6.39
N ILE A 142 -8.72 -9.40 5.75
CA ILE A 142 -8.80 -9.24 4.29
C ILE A 142 -7.73 -10.01 3.50
N LEU A 143 -6.60 -10.34 4.14
CA LEU A 143 -5.46 -10.95 3.46
C LEU A 143 -5.68 -12.46 3.24
N ALA A 144 -5.32 -12.96 2.07
CA ALA A 144 -5.31 -14.39 1.76
C ALA A 144 -4.38 -15.18 2.71
N PRO A 145 -4.60 -16.48 2.94
CA PRO A 145 -3.82 -17.27 3.92
C PRO A 145 -2.31 -17.30 3.67
N ASP A 146 -1.90 -17.21 2.40
CA ASP A 146 -0.51 -17.18 1.94
C ASP A 146 -0.03 -15.76 1.58
N GLY A 147 -0.85 -14.75 1.86
CA GLY A 147 -0.55 -13.36 1.56
C GLY A 147 0.55 -12.76 2.44
N ARG A 148 1.08 -11.63 2.00
CA ARG A 148 2.19 -10.92 2.67
C ARG A 148 1.85 -9.46 2.88
N VAL A 149 2.36 -8.92 3.97
CA VAL A 149 2.51 -7.47 4.19
C VAL A 149 3.98 -7.13 3.98
N MET A 150 4.23 -6.22 3.04
CA MET A 150 5.56 -5.71 2.71
C MET A 150 5.65 -4.26 3.12
N PHE A 151 6.62 -3.91 3.95
CA PHE A 151 6.79 -2.57 4.48
C PHE A 151 8.20 -2.04 4.22
N LYS A 152 8.28 -0.79 3.73
CA LYS A 152 9.53 -0.03 3.58
C LYS A 152 9.44 1.33 4.24
N THR A 153 10.52 1.75 4.89
CA THR A 153 10.64 3.08 5.50
C THR A 153 12.10 3.47 5.71
N ASP A 154 12.39 4.77 5.63
CA ASP A 154 13.64 5.37 6.08
C ASP A 154 13.61 5.73 7.57
N ASN A 155 12.43 5.70 8.19
CA ASN A 155 12.22 6.06 9.58
C ASN A 155 12.56 4.87 10.51
N ARG A 156 13.77 4.89 11.08
CA ARG A 156 14.26 3.82 11.96
C ARG A 156 13.38 3.58 13.18
N PRO A 157 12.92 4.60 13.94
CA PRO A 157 12.00 4.37 15.06
C PRO A 157 10.69 3.70 14.67
N LEU A 158 10.11 4.06 13.51
CA LEU A 158 8.92 3.38 12.99
C LEU A 158 9.23 1.94 12.62
N PHE A 159 10.39 1.69 12.05
CA PHE A 159 10.80 0.34 11.66
C PHE A 159 11.00 -0.58 12.87
N ASP A 160 11.71 -0.10 13.90
CA ASP A 160 11.92 -0.85 15.14
C ASP A 160 10.57 -1.15 15.83
N PHE A 161 9.66 -0.18 15.91
CA PHE A 161 8.28 -0.38 16.34
C PHE A 161 7.58 -1.48 15.51
N SER A 162 7.72 -1.46 14.20
CA SER A 162 7.06 -2.43 13.31
C SER A 162 7.55 -3.86 13.54
N LEU A 163 8.85 -4.04 13.81
CA LEU A 163 9.43 -5.35 14.15
C LEU A 163 8.86 -5.93 15.44
N GLU A 164 8.50 -5.08 16.41
CA GLU A 164 7.85 -5.48 17.66
C GLU A 164 6.36 -5.81 17.43
N GLN A 165 5.66 -5.02 16.62
CA GLN A 165 4.23 -5.16 16.40
C GLN A 165 3.85 -6.42 15.63
N VAL A 166 4.68 -6.88 14.70
CA VAL A 166 4.41 -8.10 13.92
C VAL A 166 4.19 -9.32 14.82
N PRO A 167 5.12 -9.73 15.71
CA PRO A 167 4.90 -10.85 16.60
C PRO A 167 3.81 -10.57 17.66
N GLU A 168 3.65 -9.32 18.12
CA GLU A 168 2.60 -8.94 19.07
C GLU A 168 1.20 -9.13 18.47
N ALA A 169 1.04 -8.92 17.16
CA ALA A 169 -0.19 -9.21 16.43
C ALA A 169 -0.40 -10.71 16.11
N GLY A 170 0.53 -11.58 16.49
CA GLY A 170 0.48 -13.01 16.18
C GLY A 170 0.91 -13.34 14.74
N TRP A 171 1.67 -12.45 14.11
CA TRP A 171 2.23 -12.62 12.76
C TRP A 171 3.69 -13.06 12.82
N THR A 172 4.19 -13.57 11.72
CA THR A 172 5.58 -14.04 11.57
C THR A 172 6.34 -13.10 10.64
N LEU A 173 7.54 -12.69 11.08
CA LEU A 173 8.52 -12.02 10.21
C LEU A 173 9.15 -13.07 9.29
N GLU A 174 8.97 -12.91 7.99
CA GLU A 174 9.60 -13.76 6.97
C GLU A 174 11.06 -13.36 6.78
N ASN A 175 11.28 -12.07 6.59
CA ASN A 175 12.60 -11.47 6.48
C ASN A 175 12.56 -9.98 6.81
N TYR A 176 13.71 -9.40 7.13
CA TYR A 176 13.87 -7.96 7.27
C TYR A 176 15.32 -7.53 7.05
N THR A 177 15.51 -6.25 6.74
CA THR A 177 16.83 -5.62 6.64
C THR A 177 16.75 -4.16 7.06
N TYR A 178 17.84 -3.63 7.58
CA TYR A 178 18.00 -2.22 7.92
C TYR A 178 18.62 -1.40 6.78
N ASP A 179 19.03 -2.08 5.71
CA ASP A 179 19.62 -1.45 4.52
C ASP A 179 19.26 -2.28 3.28
N LEU A 180 18.09 -1.98 2.72
CA LEU A 180 17.55 -2.68 1.57
C LEU A 180 18.50 -2.67 0.38
N HIS A 181 19.06 -1.50 0.06
CA HIS A 181 19.87 -1.31 -1.15
C HIS A 181 21.21 -2.05 -1.13
N HIS A 182 21.72 -2.38 0.05
CA HIS A 182 22.94 -3.19 0.24
C HIS A 182 22.66 -4.62 0.72
N SER A 183 21.41 -5.09 0.59
CA SER A 183 21.00 -6.44 0.97
C SER A 183 20.64 -7.30 -0.24
N GLU A 184 20.55 -8.61 -0.03
CA GLU A 184 20.04 -9.56 -1.02
C GLU A 184 18.59 -9.27 -1.45
N TYR A 185 17.82 -8.57 -0.61
CA TYR A 185 16.42 -8.21 -0.87
C TYR A 185 16.25 -7.02 -1.83
N ASN A 186 17.34 -6.46 -2.34
CA ASN A 186 17.28 -5.39 -3.35
C ASN A 186 17.01 -5.93 -4.76
N GLU A 187 17.22 -7.22 -4.99
CA GLU A 187 16.88 -7.82 -6.27
C GLU A 187 15.38 -7.72 -6.55
N GLY A 188 15.00 -7.17 -7.70
CA GLY A 188 13.61 -6.92 -8.07
C GLY A 188 12.92 -5.80 -7.30
N ASN A 189 13.63 -5.03 -6.47
CA ASN A 189 13.04 -3.90 -5.75
C ASN A 189 12.60 -2.79 -6.69
N ILE A 190 11.34 -2.42 -6.61
CA ILE A 190 10.78 -1.25 -7.26
C ILE A 190 10.84 -0.08 -6.28
N MET A 191 11.51 1.00 -6.66
CA MET A 191 11.64 2.19 -5.83
C MET A 191 10.42 3.10 -5.97
N THR A 192 9.96 3.67 -4.84
CA THR A 192 9.06 4.82 -4.87
C THR A 192 9.83 6.09 -5.27
N GLU A 193 9.14 7.17 -5.68
CA GLU A 193 9.79 8.49 -5.89
C GLU A 193 10.52 8.98 -4.63
N TYR A 194 9.95 8.70 -3.45
CA TYR A 194 10.55 9.05 -2.17
C TYR A 194 11.83 8.25 -1.92
N GLU A 195 11.78 6.93 -2.11
CA GLU A 195 12.91 6.03 -1.96
C GLU A 195 14.08 6.43 -2.86
N ALA A 196 13.83 6.64 -4.16
CA ALA A 196 14.86 7.04 -5.12
C ALA A 196 15.55 8.34 -4.70
N LYS A 197 14.79 9.31 -4.19
CA LYS A 197 15.35 10.57 -3.70
C LYS A 197 16.25 10.42 -2.48
N PHE A 198 15.80 9.66 -1.48
CA PHE A 198 16.50 9.57 -0.20
C PHE A 198 17.66 8.57 -0.23
N SER A 199 17.53 7.47 -0.98
CA SER A 199 18.64 6.54 -1.20
C SER A 199 19.80 7.21 -1.96
N ALA A 200 19.50 8.08 -2.93
CA ALA A 200 20.54 8.89 -3.61
C ALA A 200 21.30 9.84 -2.68
N LEU A 201 20.72 10.17 -1.51
CA LEU A 201 21.38 10.95 -0.45
C LEU A 201 22.10 10.07 0.57
N GLY A 202 22.17 8.74 0.34
CA GLY A 202 22.81 7.78 1.24
C GLY A 202 21.97 7.40 2.46
N THR A 203 20.65 7.68 2.45
CA THR A 203 19.76 7.27 3.55
C THR A 203 19.44 5.78 3.42
N PRO A 204 19.75 4.93 4.42
CA PRO A 204 19.38 3.53 4.41
C PRO A 204 17.86 3.34 4.42
N ILE A 205 17.38 2.39 3.63
CA ILE A 205 15.96 2.02 3.60
C ILE A 205 15.77 0.71 4.34
N ASN A 206 14.94 0.75 5.36
CA ASN A 206 14.56 -0.45 6.10
C ASN A 206 13.41 -1.15 5.38
N ARG A 207 13.42 -2.48 5.38
CA ARG A 207 12.37 -3.31 4.79
C ARG A 207 12.06 -4.51 5.66
N LEU A 208 10.77 -4.87 5.77
CA LEU A 208 10.34 -6.16 6.31
C LEU A 208 9.25 -6.79 5.44
N VAL A 209 9.15 -8.09 5.54
CA VAL A 209 8.02 -8.88 5.04
C VAL A 209 7.46 -9.70 6.19
N ALA A 210 6.14 -9.70 6.32
CA ALA A 210 5.43 -10.44 7.33
C ALA A 210 4.24 -11.21 6.75
N TYR A 211 3.89 -12.32 7.37
CA TYR A 211 2.74 -13.13 7.00
C TYR A 211 1.98 -13.61 8.25
N ARG A 212 0.73 -14.02 8.05
CA ARG A 212 -0.08 -14.58 9.14
C ARG A 212 0.53 -15.89 9.62
N THR A 213 0.75 -16.01 10.92
CA THR A 213 1.09 -17.31 11.50
C THR A 213 -0.14 -18.24 11.35
N LYS A 214 0.05 -19.38 10.69
CA LYS A 214 -1.04 -20.36 10.55
C LYS A 214 -1.53 -20.76 11.95
N LYS A 215 -2.79 -20.53 12.20
CA LYS A 215 -3.48 -21.06 13.39
C LYS A 215 -3.79 -22.52 13.22
#